data_74a8712305a97597d8384ab09bf6e8ef
#
_entry.id   74a8712305a97597d8384ab09bf6e8ef
#
_cell.length_a   1.000
_cell.length_b   1.000
_cell.length_c   1.000
_cell.angle_alpha   90.00
_cell.angle_beta   90.00
_cell.angle_gamma   90.00
#
_symmetry.space_group_name_H-M   'P 1'
#
loop_
_entity.id
_entity.type
_entity.pdbx_description
1 polymer ?
#
loop_
_entity_poly.entity_id
_entity_poly.type
_entity_poly.pdbx_seq_one_letter_code
_entity_poly.pdbx_strand_id
1 'polypeptide(L)'
;MQVHLVDGTYEMYRQHYGQAVRHRDPPPFAATIGVLSSTLQLLTEGATHIGVATDHVIESFRNDLYDGYKTSEGMEPVLLEQIPIVEKALRALGITVWAMEKYEADDALASAVAVACEDRRVHQVRILTPDKDLGQCVSGRRVVQVDRRNNIVLDENEIRKKFGIGPESIADYLALVGDSADGFPGLSGWGAKSASTVLAKYIALDQIPDDHEQWVSDGVTVRSAEKLAKTLRENREQAALFQTLATLVQDVPVGSVDSWKWTGVTPEFADLLKEFGATHLLDRVERLKILSQ
;
A
#
# COMPACT_ATOMS: atom_id res chain seq x y z
N MET A 1 16.70 -8.61 11.60
CA MET A 1 15.71 -7.61 12.06
C MET A 1 14.42 -7.70 11.25
N GLN A 2 13.34 -7.20 11.79
CA GLN A 2 12.06 -7.08 11.10
C GLN A 2 11.78 -5.60 10.82
N VAL A 3 11.30 -5.29 9.62
CA VAL A 3 10.94 -3.93 9.18
C VAL A 3 9.42 -3.84 9.04
N HIS A 4 8.83 -2.75 9.52
CA HIS A 4 7.41 -2.46 9.39
C HIS A 4 7.22 -1.23 8.49
N LEU A 5 6.52 -1.42 7.38
CA LEU A 5 6.20 -0.39 6.40
C LEU A 5 4.70 -0.12 6.48
N VAL A 6 4.33 1.08 6.86
CA VAL A 6 2.93 1.44 7.15
C VAL A 6 2.42 2.33 6.03
N ASP A 7 1.31 1.94 5.45
CA ASP A 7 0.50 2.82 4.64
C ASP A 7 -0.22 3.83 5.55
N GLY A 8 0.34 5.03 5.60
CA GLY A 8 -0.13 6.09 6.49
C GLY A 8 -1.43 6.71 6.03
N THR A 9 -1.64 6.80 4.73
CA THR A 9 -2.89 7.29 4.14
C THR A 9 -4.04 6.35 4.51
N TYR A 10 -3.89 5.04 4.23
CA TYR A 10 -4.87 4.04 4.63
C TYR A 10 -5.11 4.04 6.14
N GLU A 11 -4.04 4.08 6.94
CA GLU A 11 -4.17 4.06 8.41
C GLU A 11 -4.95 5.27 8.92
N MET A 12 -4.71 6.47 8.35
CA MET A 12 -5.45 7.69 8.68
C MET A 12 -6.94 7.55 8.32
N TYR A 13 -7.27 7.06 7.12
CA TYR A 13 -8.66 6.78 6.72
C TYR A 13 -9.31 5.76 7.66
N ARG A 14 -8.62 4.68 7.97
CA ARG A 14 -9.10 3.65 8.89
C ARG A 14 -9.44 4.20 10.27
N GLN A 15 -8.59 5.09 10.78
CA GLN A 15 -8.81 5.73 12.08
C GLN A 15 -9.96 6.73 12.00
N HIS A 16 -10.04 7.55 10.97
CA HIS A 16 -11.09 8.53 10.78
C HIS A 16 -12.48 7.86 10.76
N TYR A 17 -12.70 6.93 9.85
CA TYR A 17 -13.98 6.23 9.74
C TYR A 17 -14.26 5.30 10.92
N GLY A 18 -13.23 4.73 11.53
CA GLY A 18 -13.36 3.96 12.77
C GLY A 18 -13.86 4.80 13.94
N GLN A 19 -13.50 6.07 14.03
CA GLN A 19 -13.99 7.01 15.03
C GLN A 19 -15.41 7.51 14.70
N ALA A 20 -15.70 7.80 13.43
CA ALA A 20 -17.04 8.21 12.99
C ALA A 20 -18.11 7.16 13.32
N VAL A 21 -17.76 5.87 13.30
CA VAL A 21 -18.68 4.79 13.74
C VAL A 21 -18.89 4.80 15.27
N ARG A 22 -17.89 5.18 16.05
CA ARG A 22 -17.94 5.15 17.51
C ARG A 22 -18.53 6.41 18.11
N HIS A 23 -18.34 7.55 17.46
CA HIS A 23 -18.72 8.87 17.92
C HIS A 23 -19.49 9.61 16.84
N ARG A 24 -20.69 10.12 17.16
CA ARG A 24 -21.49 10.90 16.22
C ARG A 24 -20.78 12.19 15.76
N ASP A 25 -19.91 12.71 16.61
CA ASP A 25 -19.09 13.91 16.39
C ASP A 25 -17.67 13.60 16.94
N PRO A 26 -16.76 13.07 16.11
CA PRO A 26 -15.44 12.73 16.58
C PRO A 26 -14.67 13.99 16.96
N PRO A 27 -13.85 13.94 18.04
CA PRO A 27 -13.07 15.09 18.46
C PRO A 27 -12.06 15.50 17.38
N PRO A 28 -11.64 16.78 17.36
CA PRO A 28 -10.55 17.22 16.51
C PRO A 28 -9.32 16.31 16.67
N PHE A 29 -8.59 16.09 15.57
CA PHE A 29 -7.39 15.22 15.53
C PHE A 29 -7.64 13.73 15.86
N ALA A 30 -8.90 13.27 15.90
CA ALA A 30 -9.19 11.89 16.26
C ALA A 30 -8.45 10.86 15.37
N ALA A 31 -8.36 11.12 14.05
CA ALA A 31 -7.59 10.28 13.13
C ALA A 31 -6.09 10.32 13.45
N THR A 32 -5.52 11.51 13.67
CA THR A 32 -4.11 11.71 14.05
C THR A 32 -3.76 10.96 15.33
N ILE A 33 -4.59 11.11 16.38
CA ILE A 33 -4.42 10.40 17.65
C ILE A 33 -4.50 8.88 17.45
N GLY A 34 -5.42 8.44 16.60
CA GLY A 34 -5.56 7.02 16.23
C GLY A 34 -4.32 6.46 15.54
N VAL A 35 -3.75 7.19 14.57
CA VAL A 35 -2.51 6.81 13.88
C VAL A 35 -1.34 6.74 14.86
N LEU A 36 -1.17 7.75 15.72
CA LEU A 36 -0.14 7.73 16.77
C LEU A 36 -0.31 6.54 17.71
N SER A 37 -1.53 6.27 18.17
CA SER A 37 -1.82 5.14 19.05
C SER A 37 -1.52 3.80 18.38
N SER A 38 -1.86 3.66 17.11
CA SER A 38 -1.59 2.47 16.30
C SER A 38 -0.08 2.25 16.08
N THR A 39 0.67 3.32 15.84
CA THR A 39 2.13 3.26 15.66
C THR A 39 2.83 2.96 16.99
N LEU A 40 2.40 3.57 18.09
CA LEU A 40 2.87 3.22 19.44
C LEU A 40 2.58 1.76 19.81
N GLN A 41 1.50 1.18 19.28
CA GLN A 41 1.22 -0.24 19.47
C GLN A 41 2.28 -1.11 18.78
N LEU A 42 2.69 -0.78 17.56
CA LEU A 42 3.77 -1.50 16.88
C LEU A 42 5.08 -1.45 17.66
N LEU A 43 5.45 -0.29 18.18
CA LEU A 43 6.64 -0.14 19.02
C LEU A 43 6.53 -0.98 20.30
N THR A 44 5.36 -1.01 20.95
CA THR A 44 5.09 -1.82 22.14
C THR A 44 5.18 -3.32 21.84
N GLU A 45 4.82 -3.73 20.62
CA GLU A 45 4.93 -5.09 20.13
C GLU A 45 6.35 -5.47 19.70
N GLY A 46 7.32 -4.55 19.84
CA GLY A 46 8.74 -4.79 19.59
C GLY A 46 9.22 -4.39 18.21
N ALA A 47 8.43 -3.65 17.42
CA ALA A 47 8.91 -3.07 16.18
C ALA A 47 10.01 -2.05 16.46
N THR A 48 11.15 -2.16 15.76
CA THR A 48 12.30 -1.29 15.93
C THR A 48 12.59 -0.44 14.70
N HIS A 49 12.18 -0.89 13.52
CA HIS A 49 12.38 -0.20 12.24
C HIS A 49 11.00 0.00 11.60
N ILE A 50 10.58 1.26 11.53
CA ILE A 50 9.26 1.65 11.04
C ILE A 50 9.42 2.80 10.04
N GLY A 51 8.88 2.64 8.84
CA GLY A 51 8.65 3.71 7.88
C GLY A 51 7.15 3.86 7.62
N VAL A 52 6.67 5.09 7.52
CA VAL A 52 5.29 5.42 7.19
C VAL A 52 5.27 6.24 5.91
N ALA A 53 4.53 5.80 4.91
CA ALA A 53 4.31 6.53 3.68
C ALA A 53 2.94 7.21 3.68
N THR A 54 2.86 8.43 3.17
CA THR A 54 1.61 9.18 3.04
C THR A 54 1.51 9.82 1.65
N ASP A 55 0.31 9.89 1.10
CA ASP A 55 0.00 10.74 -0.04
C ASP A 55 -0.16 12.18 0.48
N HIS A 56 0.97 12.90 0.59
CA HIS A 56 0.96 14.32 1.01
C HIS A 56 0.17 15.17 0.02
N VAL A 57 0.35 14.86 -1.27
CA VAL A 57 -0.50 15.29 -2.37
C VAL A 57 -1.16 14.03 -2.94
N ILE A 58 -2.47 14.07 -3.16
CA ILE A 58 -3.23 12.90 -3.63
C ILE A 58 -2.94 12.60 -5.10
N GLU A 59 -2.86 13.65 -5.92
CA GLU A 59 -2.50 13.56 -7.33
C GLU A 59 -1.02 13.18 -7.46
N SER A 60 -0.74 12.25 -8.39
CA SER A 60 0.60 11.75 -8.65
C SER A 60 0.98 11.90 -10.12
N PHE A 61 2.18 11.48 -10.51
CA PHE A 61 2.59 11.41 -11.90
C PHE A 61 1.63 10.59 -12.80
N ARG A 62 0.82 9.70 -12.20
CA ARG A 62 -0.16 8.89 -12.93
C ARG A 62 -1.30 9.72 -13.48
N ASN A 63 -1.61 10.88 -12.88
CA ASN A 63 -2.60 11.83 -13.40
C ASN A 63 -2.13 12.49 -14.68
N ASP A 64 -0.82 12.62 -14.90
CA ASP A 64 -0.25 13.10 -16.19
C ASP A 64 -0.36 12.05 -17.31
N LEU A 65 -0.51 10.77 -16.94
CA LEU A 65 -0.61 9.66 -17.90
C LEU A 65 -2.05 9.31 -18.27
N TYR A 66 -2.99 9.53 -17.36
CA TYR A 66 -4.37 9.12 -17.55
C TYR A 66 -5.34 10.06 -16.81
N ASP A 67 -6.17 10.79 -17.56
CA ASP A 67 -7.13 11.77 -17.02
C ASP A 67 -8.18 11.17 -16.07
N GLY A 68 -8.45 9.86 -16.19
CA GLY A 68 -9.40 9.14 -15.34
C GLY A 68 -8.80 8.63 -14.03
N TYR A 69 -7.51 8.88 -13.76
CA TYR A 69 -6.86 8.42 -12.52
C TYR A 69 -7.42 9.17 -11.31
N LYS A 70 -7.39 8.50 -10.15
CA LYS A 70 -7.92 9.06 -8.89
C LYS A 70 -7.38 10.45 -8.59
N THR A 71 -8.23 11.30 -8.02
CA THR A 71 -7.89 12.65 -7.58
C THR A 71 -8.39 12.89 -6.17
N SER A 72 -8.04 14.04 -5.60
CA SER A 72 -8.58 14.52 -4.32
C SER A 72 -10.06 14.95 -4.39
N GLU A 73 -10.66 14.96 -5.59
CA GLU A 73 -12.05 15.34 -5.77
C GLU A 73 -13.00 14.40 -5.00
N GLY A 74 -13.89 14.97 -4.20
CA GLY A 74 -14.83 14.21 -3.37
C GLY A 74 -14.28 13.71 -2.04
N MET A 75 -12.99 13.93 -1.74
CA MET A 75 -12.44 13.64 -0.41
C MET A 75 -12.93 14.65 0.62
N GLU A 76 -13.14 14.18 1.85
CA GLU A 76 -13.53 15.05 2.96
C GLU A 76 -12.40 16.04 3.30
N PRO A 77 -12.65 17.38 3.30
CA PRO A 77 -11.61 18.37 3.57
C PRO A 77 -10.88 18.13 4.90
N VAL A 78 -11.60 17.65 5.92
CA VAL A 78 -11.04 17.33 7.23
C VAL A 78 -9.96 16.25 7.18
N LEU A 79 -10.02 15.34 6.20
CA LEU A 79 -8.98 14.33 6.00
C LEU A 79 -7.74 14.93 5.35
N LEU A 80 -7.94 15.72 4.29
CA LEU A 80 -6.83 16.40 3.59
C LEU A 80 -6.06 17.33 4.55
N GLU A 81 -6.77 18.08 5.39
CA GLU A 81 -6.17 18.96 6.40
C GLU A 81 -5.37 18.19 7.46
N GLN A 82 -5.73 16.94 7.76
CA GLN A 82 -5.03 16.11 8.74
C GLN A 82 -3.76 15.46 8.21
N ILE A 83 -3.57 15.30 6.90
CA ILE A 83 -2.36 14.65 6.34
C ILE A 83 -1.07 15.30 6.88
N PRO A 84 -0.83 16.62 6.72
CA PRO A 84 0.41 17.22 7.22
C PRO A 84 0.51 17.20 8.75
N ILE A 85 -0.62 17.16 9.45
CA ILE A 85 -0.65 17.08 10.92
C ILE A 85 -0.19 15.70 11.39
N VAL A 86 -0.70 14.63 10.75
CA VAL A 86 -0.28 13.23 11.00
C VAL A 86 1.20 13.07 10.74
N GLU A 87 1.69 13.57 9.61
CA GLU A 87 3.11 13.52 9.25
C GLU A 87 4.01 14.21 10.28
N LYS A 88 3.65 15.43 10.70
CA LYS A 88 4.35 16.16 11.74
C LYS A 88 4.36 15.40 13.07
N ALA A 89 3.23 14.84 13.45
CA ALA A 89 3.07 14.11 14.69
C ALA A 89 3.88 12.78 14.69
N LEU A 90 3.92 12.06 13.56
CA LEU A 90 4.74 10.87 13.40
C LEU A 90 6.24 11.18 13.42
N ARG A 91 6.68 12.25 12.76
CA ARG A 91 8.07 12.70 12.84
C ARG A 91 8.45 13.09 14.28
N ALA A 92 7.56 13.75 15.01
CA ALA A 92 7.77 14.08 16.41
C ALA A 92 7.80 12.82 17.31
N LEU A 93 7.05 11.78 16.97
CA LEU A 93 7.15 10.46 17.60
C LEU A 93 8.50 9.77 17.30
N GLY A 94 9.30 10.30 16.37
CA GLY A 94 10.59 9.72 15.95
C GLY A 94 10.47 8.66 14.86
N ILE A 95 9.36 8.65 14.13
CA ILE A 95 9.11 7.74 13.02
C ILE A 95 9.59 8.37 11.70
N THR A 96 10.21 7.56 10.86
CA THR A 96 10.53 7.97 9.48
C THR A 96 9.24 8.09 8.68
N VAL A 97 9.03 9.27 8.05
CA VAL A 97 7.83 9.57 7.26
C VAL A 97 8.23 9.99 5.86
N TRP A 98 7.70 9.29 4.86
CA TRP A 98 7.80 9.58 3.45
C TRP A 98 6.49 10.25 2.99
N ALA A 99 6.51 11.59 2.95
CA ALA A 99 5.39 12.41 2.48
C ALA A 99 5.51 12.57 0.95
N MET A 100 4.66 11.89 0.21
CA MET A 100 4.75 11.84 -1.24
C MET A 100 4.02 13.01 -1.90
N GLU A 101 4.72 13.69 -2.83
CA GLU A 101 4.16 14.81 -3.59
C GLU A 101 4.00 14.47 -5.09
N LYS A 102 4.93 13.70 -5.63
CA LYS A 102 4.95 13.30 -7.04
C LYS A 102 4.60 11.83 -7.24
N TYR A 103 5.00 11.00 -6.30
CA TYR A 103 4.71 9.58 -6.22
C TYR A 103 3.59 9.34 -5.22
N GLU A 104 3.12 8.10 -5.15
CA GLU A 104 2.13 7.69 -4.16
C GLU A 104 2.78 7.02 -2.94
N ALA A 105 2.04 6.93 -1.84
CA ALA A 105 2.49 6.19 -0.66
C ALA A 105 2.92 4.76 -1.01
N ASP A 106 2.21 4.12 -1.92
CA ASP A 106 2.47 2.76 -2.39
C ASP A 106 3.83 2.64 -3.08
N ASP A 107 4.23 3.65 -3.88
CA ASP A 107 5.55 3.69 -4.53
C ASP A 107 6.67 3.80 -3.49
N ALA A 108 6.47 4.61 -2.44
CA ALA A 108 7.43 4.71 -1.34
C ALA A 108 7.53 3.39 -0.55
N LEU A 109 6.41 2.71 -0.31
CA LEU A 109 6.38 1.40 0.35
C LEU A 109 7.09 0.34 -0.49
N ALA A 110 6.83 0.29 -1.80
CA ALA A 110 7.48 -0.64 -2.73
C ALA A 110 9.00 -0.39 -2.81
N SER A 111 9.41 0.88 -2.86
CA SER A 111 10.83 1.28 -2.82
C SER A 111 11.51 0.89 -1.51
N ALA A 112 10.80 1.06 -0.38
CA ALA A 112 11.30 0.62 0.92
C ALA A 112 11.43 -0.91 1.02
N VAL A 113 10.53 -1.66 0.39
CA VAL A 113 10.67 -3.12 0.25
C VAL A 113 11.94 -3.46 -0.51
N ALA A 114 12.19 -2.81 -1.66
CA ALA A 114 13.37 -3.05 -2.46
C ALA A 114 14.66 -2.81 -1.64
N VAL A 115 14.77 -1.65 -0.97
CA VAL A 115 15.89 -1.30 -0.08
C VAL A 115 16.07 -2.32 1.05
N ALA A 116 14.96 -2.73 1.70
CA ALA A 116 15.01 -3.70 2.79
C ALA A 116 15.42 -5.10 2.31
N CYS A 117 15.07 -5.48 1.08
CA CYS A 117 15.45 -6.77 0.51
C CYS A 117 16.94 -6.87 0.17
N GLU A 118 17.61 -5.75 -0.11
CA GLU A 118 19.05 -5.71 -0.31
C GLU A 118 19.85 -5.83 1.01
N ASP A 119 19.26 -5.45 2.13
CA ASP A 119 19.90 -5.56 3.44
C ASP A 119 19.76 -6.98 4.02
N ARG A 120 20.90 -7.69 4.10
CA ARG A 120 20.96 -9.07 4.61
C ARG A 120 20.58 -9.19 6.08
N ARG A 121 20.58 -8.10 6.83
CA ARG A 121 20.16 -8.07 8.25
C ARG A 121 18.64 -8.16 8.40
N VAL A 122 17.88 -7.80 7.33
CA VAL A 122 16.42 -7.87 7.30
C VAL A 122 15.98 -9.28 6.96
N HIS A 123 15.39 -9.96 7.92
CA HIS A 123 14.83 -11.30 7.73
C HIS A 123 13.35 -11.28 7.34
N GLN A 124 12.60 -10.20 7.67
CA GLN A 124 11.22 -10.02 7.27
C GLN A 124 10.85 -8.54 7.10
N VAL A 125 10.10 -8.26 6.06
CA VAL A 125 9.42 -6.98 5.80
C VAL A 125 7.91 -7.20 5.92
N ARG A 126 7.23 -6.35 6.68
CA ARG A 126 5.78 -6.38 6.87
C ARG A 126 5.18 -5.09 6.30
N ILE A 127 4.42 -5.20 5.22
CA ILE A 127 3.70 -4.09 4.60
C ILE A 127 2.32 -4.03 5.25
N LEU A 128 2.05 -2.99 6.02
CA LEU A 128 0.85 -2.87 6.86
C LEU A 128 -0.26 -2.10 6.11
N THR A 129 -0.88 -2.78 5.17
CA THR A 129 -2.00 -2.29 4.35
C THR A 129 -2.80 -3.47 3.81
N PRO A 130 -4.13 -3.37 3.62
CA PRO A 130 -4.92 -4.35 2.89
C PRO A 130 -4.92 -4.12 1.38
N ASP A 131 -4.27 -3.05 0.89
CA ASP A 131 -4.32 -2.68 -0.52
C ASP A 131 -3.73 -3.77 -1.41
N LYS A 132 -4.50 -4.15 -2.44
CA LYS A 132 -4.15 -5.27 -3.32
C LYS A 132 -2.91 -4.99 -4.17
N ASP A 133 -2.62 -3.74 -4.44
CA ASP A 133 -1.52 -3.32 -5.32
C ASP A 133 -0.17 -3.65 -4.68
N LEU A 134 -0.06 -3.51 -3.35
CA LEU A 134 1.12 -3.93 -2.59
C LEU A 134 1.34 -5.46 -2.58
N GLY A 135 0.37 -6.23 -3.08
CA GLY A 135 0.53 -7.67 -3.33
C GLY A 135 1.67 -7.99 -4.29
N GLN A 136 2.00 -7.06 -5.23
CA GLN A 136 3.12 -7.21 -6.16
C GLN A 136 4.50 -7.18 -5.46
N CYS A 137 4.58 -6.65 -4.25
CA CYS A 137 5.81 -6.59 -3.46
C CYS A 137 6.05 -7.84 -2.60
N VAL A 138 5.04 -8.72 -2.46
CA VAL A 138 5.14 -9.91 -1.61
C VAL A 138 6.12 -10.92 -2.22
N SER A 139 6.99 -11.50 -1.37
CA SER A 139 7.97 -12.49 -1.81
C SER A 139 8.21 -13.54 -0.73
N GLY A 140 7.87 -14.78 -1.04
CA GLY A 140 7.95 -15.91 -0.11
C GLY A 140 7.28 -15.59 1.22
N ARG A 141 8.06 -15.77 2.30
CA ARG A 141 7.70 -15.34 3.66
C ARG A 141 8.57 -14.17 4.16
N ARG A 142 9.49 -13.72 3.31
CA ARG A 142 10.39 -12.61 3.66
C ARG A 142 9.69 -11.28 3.55
N VAL A 143 8.87 -11.07 2.52
CA VAL A 143 8.02 -9.89 2.37
C VAL A 143 6.58 -10.32 2.45
N VAL A 144 5.85 -9.82 3.43
CA VAL A 144 4.45 -10.17 3.65
C VAL A 144 3.59 -8.92 3.76
N GLN A 145 2.37 -9.01 3.25
CA GLN A 145 1.34 -7.98 3.44
C GLN A 145 0.52 -8.31 4.69
N VAL A 146 0.14 -7.31 5.46
CA VAL A 146 -0.59 -7.49 6.72
C VAL A 146 -1.82 -6.59 6.76
N ASP A 147 -2.98 -7.19 6.73
CA ASP A 147 -4.23 -6.52 7.08
C ASP A 147 -4.43 -6.55 8.60
N ARG A 148 -4.10 -5.45 9.25
CA ARG A 148 -4.21 -5.32 10.71
C ARG A 148 -5.66 -5.30 11.21
N ARG A 149 -6.61 -4.88 10.38
CA ARG A 149 -8.03 -4.84 10.75
C ARG A 149 -8.58 -6.25 10.92
N ASN A 150 -8.24 -7.15 9.98
CA ASN A 150 -8.73 -8.52 9.95
C ASN A 150 -7.73 -9.52 10.56
N ASN A 151 -6.56 -9.05 11.00
CA ASN A 151 -5.45 -9.88 11.49
C ASN A 151 -5.03 -10.96 10.49
N ILE A 152 -4.94 -10.58 9.21
CA ILE A 152 -4.57 -11.47 8.11
C ILE A 152 -3.15 -11.14 7.66
N VAL A 153 -2.33 -12.18 7.52
CA VAL A 153 -0.99 -12.08 6.91
C VAL A 153 -1.03 -12.81 5.57
N LEU A 154 -0.70 -12.09 4.52
CA LEU A 154 -0.62 -12.62 3.17
C LEU A 154 0.84 -12.81 2.79
N ASP A 155 1.31 -14.05 2.75
CA ASP A 155 2.55 -14.44 2.11
C ASP A 155 2.28 -14.75 0.61
N GLU A 156 3.29 -15.15 -0.13
CA GLU A 156 3.16 -15.44 -1.55
C GLU A 156 2.11 -16.54 -1.83
N ASN A 157 2.02 -17.55 -0.98
CA ASN A 157 1.02 -18.60 -1.13
C ASN A 157 -0.39 -18.07 -0.94
N GLU A 158 -0.57 -17.17 0.03
CA GLU A 158 -1.89 -16.54 0.27
C GLU A 158 -2.26 -15.57 -0.86
N ILE A 159 -1.29 -14.86 -1.47
CA ILE A 159 -1.52 -14.06 -2.69
C ILE A 159 -1.98 -14.98 -3.83
N ARG A 160 -1.27 -16.09 -4.07
CA ARG A 160 -1.67 -17.07 -5.11
C ARG A 160 -3.06 -17.67 -4.85
N LYS A 161 -3.41 -17.96 -3.62
CA LYS A 161 -4.77 -18.42 -3.27
C LYS A 161 -5.84 -17.34 -3.50
N LYS A 162 -5.54 -16.10 -3.11
CA LYS A 162 -6.48 -14.98 -3.21
C LYS A 162 -6.77 -14.58 -4.65
N PHE A 163 -5.73 -14.48 -5.49
CA PHE A 163 -5.84 -13.95 -6.85
C PHE A 163 -5.76 -15.02 -7.94
N GLY A 164 -5.31 -16.25 -7.61
CA GLY A 164 -5.05 -17.30 -8.58
C GLY A 164 -3.78 -17.11 -9.41
N ILE A 165 -2.97 -16.09 -9.07
CA ILE A 165 -1.72 -15.68 -9.74
C ILE A 165 -0.67 -15.33 -8.70
N GLY A 166 0.59 -15.23 -9.10
CA GLY A 166 1.67 -14.78 -8.23
C GLY A 166 1.76 -13.26 -8.11
N PRO A 167 2.56 -12.76 -7.14
CA PRO A 167 2.86 -11.34 -6.99
C PRO A 167 3.34 -10.67 -8.27
N GLU A 168 4.13 -11.37 -9.05
CA GLU A 168 4.71 -10.94 -10.32
C GLU A 168 3.68 -10.57 -11.40
N SER A 169 2.45 -11.06 -11.26
CA SER A 169 1.36 -10.84 -12.23
C SER A 169 0.29 -9.87 -11.73
N ILE A 170 0.44 -9.27 -10.53
CA ILE A 170 -0.60 -8.40 -9.94
C ILE A 170 -0.84 -7.15 -10.80
N ALA A 171 0.21 -6.47 -11.25
CA ALA A 171 0.05 -5.28 -12.09
C ALA A 171 -0.63 -5.60 -13.42
N ASP A 172 -0.25 -6.73 -14.06
CA ASP A 172 -0.89 -7.23 -15.30
C ASP A 172 -2.35 -7.62 -15.08
N TYR A 173 -2.64 -8.22 -13.93
CA TYR A 173 -4.01 -8.55 -13.55
C TYR A 173 -4.87 -7.29 -13.42
N LEU A 174 -4.38 -6.25 -12.75
CA LEU A 174 -5.08 -4.98 -12.60
C LEU A 174 -5.25 -4.27 -13.94
N ALA A 175 -4.25 -4.33 -14.84
CA ALA A 175 -4.37 -3.80 -16.19
C ALA A 175 -5.55 -4.42 -16.97
N LEU A 176 -5.79 -5.72 -16.78
CA LEU A 176 -6.89 -6.42 -17.45
C LEU A 176 -8.25 -6.18 -16.78
N VAL A 177 -8.32 -6.26 -15.45
CA VAL A 177 -9.61 -6.19 -14.73
C VAL A 177 -10.01 -4.76 -14.35
N GLY A 178 -9.05 -3.84 -14.32
CA GLY A 178 -9.22 -2.48 -13.83
C GLY A 178 -9.08 -2.34 -12.32
N ASP A 179 -8.99 -1.09 -11.91
CA ASP A 179 -9.07 -0.67 -10.53
C ASP A 179 -9.99 0.52 -10.36
N SER A 180 -11.14 0.28 -9.75
CA SER A 180 -12.12 1.34 -9.51
C SER A 180 -11.69 2.34 -8.44
N ALA A 181 -10.79 1.96 -7.53
CA ALA A 181 -10.26 2.85 -6.51
C ALA A 181 -9.30 3.87 -7.15
N ASP A 182 -8.50 3.42 -8.11
CA ASP A 182 -7.56 4.25 -8.87
C ASP A 182 -8.16 4.86 -10.14
N GLY A 183 -9.41 4.50 -10.49
CA GLY A 183 -10.17 5.14 -11.56
C GLY A 183 -9.96 4.58 -12.96
N PHE A 184 -9.20 3.49 -13.17
CA PHE A 184 -9.05 2.90 -14.50
C PHE A 184 -9.87 1.61 -14.67
N PRO A 185 -10.57 1.47 -15.82
CA PRO A 185 -11.63 0.45 -15.96
C PRO A 185 -11.13 -0.94 -16.35
N GLY A 186 -9.85 -1.11 -16.72
CA GLY A 186 -9.35 -2.33 -17.35
C GLY A 186 -9.91 -2.55 -18.77
N LEU A 187 -9.79 -3.76 -19.29
CA LEU A 187 -10.24 -4.10 -20.62
C LEU A 187 -11.65 -4.69 -20.64
N SER A 188 -12.46 -4.25 -21.61
CA SER A 188 -13.85 -4.72 -21.74
C SER A 188 -13.96 -6.25 -21.86
N GLY A 189 -14.80 -6.82 -21.03
CA GLY A 189 -15.07 -8.27 -20.98
C GLY A 189 -14.08 -9.08 -20.14
N TRP A 190 -12.94 -8.50 -19.78
CA TRP A 190 -12.01 -9.11 -18.83
C TRP A 190 -12.55 -8.98 -17.40
N GLY A 191 -12.41 -10.03 -16.62
CA GLY A 191 -12.80 -10.05 -15.23
C GLY A 191 -11.86 -10.94 -14.44
N ALA A 192 -11.98 -10.91 -13.11
CA ALA A 192 -11.06 -11.58 -12.20
C ALA A 192 -10.73 -13.03 -12.60
N LYS A 193 -11.75 -13.83 -12.92
CA LYS A 193 -11.55 -15.25 -13.26
C LYS A 193 -10.82 -15.45 -14.59
N SER A 194 -11.15 -14.67 -15.62
CA SER A 194 -10.48 -14.80 -16.92
C SER A 194 -9.02 -14.33 -16.84
N ALA A 195 -8.78 -13.17 -16.23
CA ALA A 195 -7.46 -12.63 -16.03
C ALA A 195 -6.56 -13.59 -15.21
N SER A 196 -7.05 -14.09 -14.07
CA SER A 196 -6.31 -15.06 -13.27
C SER A 196 -5.98 -16.33 -14.06
N THR A 197 -6.94 -16.88 -14.81
CA THR A 197 -6.71 -18.13 -15.55
C THR A 197 -5.68 -17.95 -16.66
N VAL A 198 -5.72 -16.83 -17.38
CA VAL A 198 -4.78 -16.52 -18.47
C VAL A 198 -3.39 -16.20 -17.91
N LEU A 199 -3.30 -15.33 -16.90
CA LEU A 199 -2.03 -14.94 -16.29
C LEU A 199 -1.39 -16.07 -15.47
N ALA A 200 -2.15 -17.02 -14.93
CA ALA A 200 -1.58 -18.21 -14.31
C ALA A 200 -0.73 -19.03 -15.28
N LYS A 201 -1.00 -18.94 -16.58
CA LYS A 201 -0.23 -19.61 -17.64
C LYS A 201 0.88 -18.72 -18.19
N TYR A 202 0.54 -17.47 -18.56
CA TYR A 202 1.45 -16.62 -19.32
C TYR A 202 2.25 -15.63 -18.45
N ILE A 203 1.88 -15.51 -17.17
CA ILE A 203 2.55 -14.68 -16.15
C ILE A 203 2.45 -13.18 -16.43
N ALA A 204 2.85 -12.70 -17.62
CA ALA A 204 2.90 -11.29 -17.96
C ALA A 204 1.99 -10.96 -19.16
N LEU A 205 1.49 -9.73 -19.20
CA LEU A 205 0.57 -9.23 -20.21
C LEU A 205 1.13 -9.36 -21.65
N ASP A 206 2.40 -9.08 -21.81
CA ASP A 206 3.10 -9.14 -23.10
C ASP A 206 3.33 -10.57 -23.60
N GLN A 207 3.28 -11.57 -22.71
CA GLN A 207 3.40 -12.99 -23.03
C GLN A 207 2.08 -13.62 -23.45
N ILE A 208 0.94 -12.93 -23.29
CA ILE A 208 -0.37 -13.47 -23.69
C ILE A 208 -0.48 -13.46 -25.23
N PRO A 209 -0.65 -14.60 -25.88
CA PRO A 209 -0.82 -14.66 -27.34
C PRO A 209 -2.08 -13.91 -27.81
N ASP A 210 -2.02 -13.33 -28.99
CA ASP A 210 -3.16 -12.64 -29.63
C ASP A 210 -4.23 -13.60 -30.16
N ASP A 211 -3.84 -14.88 -30.38
CA ASP A 211 -4.72 -15.92 -30.88
C ASP A 211 -5.20 -16.83 -29.74
N HIS A 212 -6.51 -16.89 -29.57
CA HIS A 212 -7.14 -17.74 -28.57
C HIS A 212 -6.95 -19.25 -28.83
N GLU A 213 -6.69 -19.68 -30.09
CA GLU A 213 -6.39 -21.06 -30.39
C GLU A 213 -5.07 -21.50 -29.74
N GLN A 214 -4.10 -20.57 -29.64
CA GLN A 214 -2.87 -20.81 -28.90
C GLN A 214 -3.18 -21.02 -27.40
N TRP A 215 -4.11 -20.26 -26.81
CA TRP A 215 -4.51 -20.47 -25.43
C TRP A 215 -5.06 -21.88 -25.20
N VAL A 216 -5.94 -22.34 -26.11
CA VAL A 216 -6.50 -23.69 -26.04
C VAL A 216 -5.40 -24.76 -26.17
N SER A 217 -4.47 -24.59 -27.09
CA SER A 217 -3.35 -25.54 -27.28
C SER A 217 -2.41 -25.55 -26.06
N ASP A 218 -2.27 -24.41 -25.37
CA ASP A 218 -1.48 -24.28 -24.13
C ASP A 218 -2.24 -24.73 -22.86
N GLY A 219 -3.47 -25.21 -23.02
CA GLY A 219 -4.31 -25.74 -21.94
C GLY A 219 -5.08 -24.68 -21.15
N VAL A 220 -5.14 -23.43 -21.66
CA VAL A 220 -5.92 -22.34 -21.03
C VAL A 220 -7.36 -22.40 -21.52
N THR A 221 -8.29 -22.62 -20.61
CA THR A 221 -9.73 -22.65 -20.90
C THR A 221 -10.46 -21.56 -20.15
N VAL A 222 -10.93 -20.56 -20.88
CA VAL A 222 -11.74 -19.45 -20.36
C VAL A 222 -12.97 -19.23 -21.19
N ARG A 223 -14.05 -18.78 -20.53
CA ARG A 223 -15.27 -18.45 -21.25
C ARG A 223 -15.02 -17.27 -22.20
N SER A 224 -15.52 -17.36 -23.44
CA SER A 224 -15.39 -16.32 -24.47
C SER A 224 -13.93 -15.99 -24.83
N ALA A 225 -13.04 -16.99 -24.87
CA ALA A 225 -11.61 -16.83 -25.16
C ALA A 225 -11.35 -16.01 -26.43
N GLU A 226 -12.06 -16.31 -27.55
CA GLU A 226 -11.95 -15.55 -28.79
C GLU A 226 -12.23 -14.05 -28.60
N LYS A 227 -13.30 -13.71 -27.90
CA LYS A 227 -13.65 -12.31 -27.62
C LYS A 227 -12.61 -11.62 -26.75
N LEU A 228 -12.10 -12.31 -25.73
CA LEU A 228 -11.07 -11.77 -24.82
C LEU A 228 -9.76 -11.55 -25.56
N ALA A 229 -9.30 -12.50 -26.37
CA ALA A 229 -8.09 -12.39 -27.18
C ALA A 229 -8.23 -11.22 -28.20
N LYS A 230 -9.39 -11.13 -28.87
CA LYS A 230 -9.68 -10.00 -29.76
C LYS A 230 -9.62 -8.67 -29.03
N THR A 231 -10.30 -8.56 -27.87
CA THR A 231 -10.28 -7.32 -27.07
C THR A 231 -8.85 -6.94 -26.67
N LEU A 232 -8.05 -7.88 -26.19
CA LEU A 232 -6.66 -7.62 -25.80
C LEU A 232 -5.83 -7.18 -27.01
N ARG A 233 -5.89 -7.89 -28.13
CA ARG A 233 -5.15 -7.54 -29.35
C ARG A 233 -5.49 -6.14 -29.85
N GLU A 234 -6.77 -5.76 -29.84
CA GLU A 234 -7.23 -4.46 -30.32
C GLU A 234 -6.93 -3.32 -29.34
N ASN A 235 -6.59 -3.61 -28.07
CA ASN A 235 -6.37 -2.63 -27.02
C ASN A 235 -5.05 -2.84 -26.27
N ARG A 236 -4.01 -3.37 -26.95
CA ARG A 236 -2.69 -3.62 -26.34
C ARG A 236 -2.06 -2.35 -25.74
N GLU A 237 -2.18 -1.22 -26.44
CA GLU A 237 -1.64 0.06 -25.96
C GLU A 237 -2.37 0.52 -24.67
N GLN A 238 -3.69 0.38 -24.63
CA GLN A 238 -4.46 0.72 -23.44
C GLN A 238 -4.13 -0.23 -22.26
N ALA A 239 -3.97 -1.52 -22.54
CA ALA A 239 -3.55 -2.49 -21.53
C ALA A 239 -2.17 -2.16 -20.97
N ALA A 240 -1.21 -1.77 -21.82
CA ALA A 240 0.11 -1.35 -21.40
C ALA A 240 0.09 -0.04 -20.57
N LEU A 241 -0.80 0.89 -20.92
CA LEU A 241 -1.03 2.10 -20.12
C LEU A 241 -1.55 1.71 -18.71
N PHE A 242 -2.57 0.88 -18.63
CA PHE A 242 -3.13 0.44 -17.35
C PHE A 242 -2.13 -0.38 -16.53
N GLN A 243 -1.29 -1.18 -17.18
CA GLN A 243 -0.18 -1.87 -16.52
C GLN A 243 0.80 -0.85 -15.91
N THR A 244 1.13 0.21 -16.66
CA THR A 244 2.01 1.28 -16.16
C THR A 244 1.39 1.98 -14.95
N LEU A 245 0.09 2.25 -14.96
CA LEU A 245 -0.63 2.85 -13.82
C LEU A 245 -0.63 1.93 -12.60
N ALA A 246 -0.78 0.61 -12.80
CA ALA A 246 -0.82 -0.38 -11.73
C ALA A 246 0.58 -0.78 -11.20
N THR A 247 1.65 -0.52 -11.96
CA THR A 247 3.00 -0.89 -11.56
C THR A 247 3.57 0.09 -10.55
N LEU A 248 4.01 -0.41 -9.41
CA LEU A 248 4.62 0.41 -8.36
C LEU A 248 6.08 0.73 -8.69
N VAL A 249 6.44 2.00 -8.50
CA VAL A 249 7.81 2.50 -8.62
C VAL A 249 8.63 1.98 -7.43
N GLN A 250 9.89 1.55 -7.68
CA GLN A 250 10.74 0.94 -6.65
C GLN A 250 12.07 1.68 -6.43
N ASP A 251 12.20 2.88 -6.93
CA ASP A 251 13.42 3.72 -6.84
C ASP A 251 13.16 5.10 -6.24
N VAL A 252 12.02 5.27 -5.55
CA VAL A 252 11.74 6.49 -4.77
C VAL A 252 12.77 6.60 -3.62
N PRO A 253 13.34 7.79 -3.36
CA PRO A 253 14.30 7.99 -2.29
C PRO A 253 13.65 7.80 -0.91
N VAL A 254 13.88 6.66 -0.27
CA VAL A 254 13.32 6.30 1.05
C VAL A 254 14.38 6.19 2.15
N GLY A 255 15.65 6.45 1.82
CA GLY A 255 16.78 6.31 2.74
C GLY A 255 17.23 4.86 2.90
N SER A 256 17.91 4.56 4.00
CA SER A 256 18.40 3.21 4.32
C SER A 256 17.63 2.61 5.50
N VAL A 257 17.70 1.28 5.65
CA VAL A 257 17.06 0.58 6.77
C VAL A 257 17.49 1.15 8.13
N ASP A 258 18.75 1.56 8.27
CA ASP A 258 19.23 2.17 9.51
C ASP A 258 18.55 3.51 9.83
N SER A 259 18.14 4.27 8.81
CA SER A 259 17.42 5.54 8.99
C SER A 259 15.97 5.34 9.45
N TRP A 260 15.43 4.15 9.33
CA TRP A 260 14.06 3.82 9.77
C TRP A 260 14.00 3.31 11.22
N LYS A 261 15.17 3.20 11.86
CA LYS A 261 15.24 2.77 13.26
C LYS A 261 14.64 3.83 14.18
N TRP A 262 13.67 3.44 14.99
CA TRP A 262 13.12 4.31 16.02
C TRP A 262 14.17 4.59 17.10
N THR A 263 14.41 5.86 17.39
CA THR A 263 15.41 6.32 18.35
C THR A 263 14.80 7.12 19.52
N GLY A 264 13.48 7.15 19.59
CA GLY A 264 12.73 7.88 20.61
C GLY A 264 12.03 9.12 20.05
N VAL A 265 11.27 9.78 20.91
CA VAL A 265 10.48 10.98 20.56
C VAL A 265 11.34 12.23 20.55
N THR A 266 10.94 13.23 19.75
CA THR A 266 11.53 14.57 19.79
C THR A 266 10.97 15.39 20.95
N PRO A 267 11.63 16.51 21.36
CA PRO A 267 11.11 17.39 22.40
C PRO A 267 9.72 17.95 22.13
N GLU A 268 9.36 18.17 20.85
CA GLU A 268 8.07 18.75 20.46
C GLU A 268 6.89 17.77 20.63
N PHE A 269 7.14 16.49 20.77
CA PHE A 269 6.09 15.49 20.83
C PHE A 269 5.10 15.70 21.98
N ALA A 270 5.61 16.07 23.16
CA ALA A 270 4.77 16.32 24.32
C ALA A 270 3.84 17.54 24.12
N ASP A 271 4.31 18.58 23.44
CA ASP A 271 3.51 19.77 23.20
C ASP A 271 2.44 19.52 22.13
N LEU A 272 2.75 18.74 21.08
CA LEU A 272 1.75 18.28 20.11
C LEU A 272 0.66 17.44 20.78
N LEU A 273 1.02 16.54 21.68
CA LEU A 273 0.01 15.74 22.40
C LEU A 273 -0.89 16.58 23.31
N LYS A 274 -0.38 17.67 23.88
CA LYS A 274 -1.21 18.65 24.63
C LYS A 274 -2.18 19.35 23.68
N GLU A 275 -1.69 19.81 22.53
CA GLU A 275 -2.52 20.45 21.49
C GLU A 275 -3.65 19.54 21.05
N PHE A 276 -3.35 18.24 20.84
CA PHE A 276 -4.34 17.25 20.42
C PHE A 276 -5.25 16.74 21.54
N GLY A 277 -5.00 17.11 22.80
CA GLY A 277 -5.72 16.54 23.95
C GLY A 277 -5.41 15.08 24.22
N ALA A 278 -4.24 14.59 23.79
CA ALA A 278 -3.84 13.18 23.81
C ALA A 278 -2.66 12.86 24.75
N THR A 279 -2.51 13.61 25.84
CA THR A 279 -1.38 13.47 26.79
C THR A 279 -1.26 12.07 27.41
N HIS A 280 -2.35 11.28 27.44
CA HIS A 280 -2.35 9.90 27.88
C HIS A 280 -1.41 9.00 27.05
N LEU A 281 -1.03 9.41 25.84
CA LEU A 281 -0.06 8.67 25.01
C LEU A 281 1.38 8.83 25.54
N LEU A 282 1.69 9.84 26.36
CA LEU A 282 3.02 10.01 26.97
C LEU A 282 3.40 8.84 27.86
N ASP A 283 2.45 8.31 28.64
CA ASP A 283 2.70 7.14 29.51
C ASP A 283 3.14 5.90 28.71
N ARG A 284 2.64 5.79 27.47
CA ARG A 284 3.05 4.67 26.59
C ARG A 284 4.49 4.86 26.10
N VAL A 285 4.88 6.08 25.77
CA VAL A 285 6.27 6.41 25.36
C VAL A 285 7.25 6.17 26.51
N GLU A 286 6.90 6.55 27.73
CA GLU A 286 7.75 6.34 28.89
C GLU A 286 8.00 4.84 29.15
N ARG A 287 6.97 4.00 29.01
CA ARG A 287 7.12 2.54 29.11
C ARG A 287 8.05 1.97 28.05
N LEU A 288 8.00 2.49 26.80
CA LEU A 288 8.91 2.08 25.73
C LEU A 288 10.37 2.39 26.06
N LYS A 289 10.66 3.54 26.68
CA LYS A 289 12.02 3.92 27.11
C LYS A 289 12.57 2.95 28.15
N ILE A 290 11.74 2.46 29.05
CA ILE A 290 12.13 1.48 30.09
C ILE A 290 12.43 0.13 29.46
N LEU A 291 11.67 -0.29 28.45
CA LEU A 291 11.87 -1.59 27.77
C LEU A 291 13.08 -1.60 26.83
N SER A 292 13.60 -0.45 26.46
CA SER A 292 14.73 -0.27 25.54
C SER A 292 16.09 -0.14 26.24
N GLN A 293 16.11 -0.06 27.57
CA GLN A 293 17.30 -0.10 28.45
C GLN A 293 17.60 -1.54 28.92
#